data_258a61e5f5b68f563563db47c98cc027
#
_entry.id   258a61e5f5b68f563563db47c98cc027
#
_cell.length_a   1.000
_cell.length_b   1.000
_cell.length_c   1.000
_cell.angle_alpha   90.00
_cell.angle_beta   90.00
_cell.angle_gamma   90.00
#
_symmetry.space_group_name_H-M   'P 1'
#
loop_
_entity.id
_entity.type
_entity.pdbx_description
1 polymer ?
#
loop_
_entity_poly.entity_id
_entity_poly.type
_entity_poly.pdbx_seq_one_letter_code
_entity_poly.pdbx_strand_id
1 'polypeptide(L)'
;SSDVCSSDLKKMGVRYLSNRTMEFRDDIAVTGIDLAERYYKKFHPDHLRPEEIGRLAGPAERERFLILLCHSPLFFDSCRKWGADLTLSGHFHGGTIRLPYLGGVMTPQFQFFLPWCAGTFEESGKYMIVSRGLGTHSINIRLNNKPQLVVVDLIRCSRTL
;
A
#
# COMPACT_ATOMS: atom_id res chain seq x y z
N SER A 1 -6.57 20.04 3.36
CA SER A 1 -5.51 19.85 2.34
C SER A 1 -5.74 18.62 1.44
N SER A 2 -6.44 17.58 1.92
CA SER A 2 -6.77 16.39 1.10
C SER A 2 -7.70 16.70 -0.09
N ASP A 3 -8.64 17.62 0.09
CA ASP A 3 -9.64 17.94 -0.94
C ASP A 3 -9.04 18.70 -2.13
N VAL A 4 -8.06 19.56 -1.89
CA VAL A 4 -7.36 20.30 -2.95
C VAL A 4 -6.55 19.35 -3.82
N CYS A 5 -5.82 18.41 -3.21
CA CYS A 5 -5.04 17.41 -3.94
C CYS A 5 -5.92 16.49 -4.80
N SER A 6 -7.07 16.05 -4.27
CA SER A 6 -7.99 15.16 -4.99
C SER A 6 -8.65 15.86 -6.20
N SER A 7 -8.96 17.18 -6.09
CA SER A 7 -9.54 17.96 -7.18
C SER A 7 -8.56 18.15 -8.34
N ASP A 8 -7.28 18.37 -8.05
CA ASP A 8 -6.25 18.55 -9.07
C ASP A 8 -5.92 17.23 -9.78
N LEU A 9 -5.86 16.12 -9.05
CA LEU A 9 -5.72 14.80 -9.66
C LEU A 9 -6.86 14.48 -10.63
N LYS A 10 -8.10 14.82 -10.26
CA LYS A 10 -9.26 14.64 -11.16
C LYS A 10 -9.15 15.47 -12.44
N LYS A 11 -8.69 16.73 -12.36
CA LYS A 11 -8.44 17.59 -13.53
C LYS A 11 -7.38 17.00 -14.47
N MET A 12 -6.41 16.28 -13.92
CA MET A 12 -5.36 15.56 -14.66
C MET A 12 -5.82 14.21 -15.23
N GLY A 13 -7.10 13.85 -15.08
CA GLY A 13 -7.65 12.57 -15.54
C GLY A 13 -7.31 11.38 -14.64
N VAL A 14 -6.75 11.61 -13.46
CA VAL A 14 -6.44 10.56 -12.49
C VAL A 14 -7.70 10.11 -11.77
N ARG A 15 -7.95 8.81 -11.73
CA ARG A 15 -9.05 8.23 -10.97
C ARG A 15 -8.65 8.09 -9.51
N TYR A 16 -9.19 8.95 -8.67
CA TYR A 16 -8.96 8.90 -7.21
C TYR A 16 -9.95 7.95 -6.55
N LEU A 17 -9.43 6.93 -5.88
CA LEU A 17 -10.22 5.92 -5.16
C LEU A 17 -10.11 6.17 -3.65
N SER A 18 -11.18 6.69 -3.04
CA SER A 18 -11.30 6.82 -1.60
C SER A 18 -12.47 5.96 -1.13
N ASN A 19 -12.17 4.92 -0.39
CA ASN A 19 -13.12 3.98 0.17
C ASN A 19 -14.10 3.40 -0.87
N ARG A 20 -13.57 2.98 -2.01
CA ARG A 20 -14.39 2.40 -3.09
C ARG A 20 -13.59 1.46 -3.98
N THR A 21 -14.31 0.54 -4.58
CA THR A 21 -13.82 -0.38 -5.59
C THR A 21 -14.18 0.11 -6.99
N MET A 22 -13.30 -0.11 -7.93
CA MET A 22 -13.48 0.14 -9.35
C MET A 22 -13.10 -1.11 -10.14
N GLU A 23 -13.92 -1.49 -11.08
CA GLU A 23 -13.55 -2.46 -12.11
C GLU A 23 -12.51 -1.82 -13.02
N PHE A 24 -11.33 -2.41 -13.08
CA PHE A 24 -10.24 -1.95 -13.95
C PHE A 24 -10.25 -2.69 -15.27
N ARG A 25 -10.51 -3.98 -15.20
CA ARG A 25 -10.71 -4.91 -16.34
C ARG A 25 -11.72 -5.97 -15.91
N ASP A 26 -12.18 -6.79 -16.87
CA ASP A 26 -13.15 -7.86 -16.59
C ASP A 26 -12.67 -8.84 -15.51
N ASP A 27 -11.35 -9.02 -15.41
CA ASP A 27 -10.69 -9.94 -14.48
C ASP A 27 -9.94 -9.25 -13.34
N ILE A 28 -9.95 -7.90 -13.25
CA ILE A 28 -9.21 -7.13 -12.26
C ILE A 28 -10.08 -6.04 -11.66
N ALA A 29 -10.15 -6.01 -10.34
CA ALA A 29 -10.74 -4.92 -9.56
C ALA A 29 -9.66 -4.19 -8.74
N VAL A 30 -9.83 -2.89 -8.56
CA VAL A 30 -8.94 -2.05 -7.74
C VAL A 30 -9.76 -1.35 -6.67
N THR A 31 -9.39 -1.55 -5.43
CA THR A 31 -9.99 -0.89 -4.27
C THR A 31 -8.99 0.09 -3.67
N GLY A 32 -9.41 1.31 -3.39
CA GLY A 32 -8.64 2.26 -2.61
C GLY A 32 -9.29 2.46 -1.24
N ILE A 33 -8.49 2.44 -0.17
CA ILE A 33 -8.95 2.78 1.18
C ILE A 33 -8.25 4.02 1.69
N ASP A 34 -9.03 4.89 2.31
CA ASP A 34 -8.55 6.10 2.98
C ASP A 34 -8.74 5.93 4.49
N LEU A 35 -7.64 5.76 5.19
CA LEU A 35 -7.63 5.45 6.62
C LEU A 35 -7.53 6.74 7.44
N ALA A 36 -8.32 6.81 8.50
CA ALA A 36 -8.28 7.93 9.44
C ALA A 36 -6.89 8.09 10.09
N GLU A 37 -6.57 9.31 10.52
CA GLU A 37 -5.28 9.68 11.10
C GLU A 37 -4.85 8.80 12.28
N ARG A 38 -5.80 8.25 13.04
CA ARG A 38 -5.52 7.33 14.17
C ARG A 38 -4.66 6.11 13.78
N TYR A 39 -4.75 5.66 12.53
CA TYR A 39 -3.97 4.54 12.00
C TYR A 39 -2.52 4.91 11.65
N TYR A 40 -2.19 6.20 11.67
CA TYR A 40 -0.86 6.72 11.33
C TYR A 40 -0.12 7.31 12.53
N LYS A 41 -0.63 7.13 13.76
CA LYS A 41 0.04 7.59 14.99
C LYS A 41 1.44 6.99 15.13
N LYS A 42 2.41 7.82 15.56
CA LYS A 42 3.83 7.45 15.55
C LYS A 42 4.18 6.28 16.47
N PHE A 43 3.61 6.20 17.67
CA PHE A 43 4.03 5.21 18.67
C PHE A 43 3.02 4.09 18.87
N HIS A 44 1.74 4.35 18.72
CA HIS A 44 0.66 3.40 18.95
C HIS A 44 -0.42 3.59 17.87
N PRO A 45 -0.17 3.11 16.63
CA PRO A 45 -1.21 3.11 15.61
C PRO A 45 -2.32 2.15 16.03
N ASP A 46 -3.57 2.51 15.77
CA ASP A 46 -4.69 1.60 15.96
C ASP A 46 -4.53 0.37 15.06
N HIS A 47 -5.01 -0.77 15.52
CA HIS A 47 -5.05 -1.98 14.70
C HIS A 47 -6.19 -1.88 13.69
N LEU A 48 -5.87 -1.99 12.41
CA LEU A 48 -6.89 -2.12 11.37
C LEU A 48 -7.38 -3.56 11.35
N ARG A 49 -8.68 -3.76 11.42
CA ARG A 49 -9.29 -5.10 11.29
C ARG A 49 -9.87 -5.28 9.88
N PRO A 50 -9.93 -6.53 9.36
CA PRO A 50 -10.52 -6.81 8.05
C PRO A 50 -11.95 -6.29 7.91
N GLU A 51 -12.75 -6.36 8.98
CA GLU A 51 -14.13 -5.88 9.00
C GLU A 51 -14.23 -4.36 8.84
N GLU A 52 -13.19 -3.62 9.25
CA GLU A 52 -13.13 -2.17 9.08
C GLU A 52 -12.86 -1.80 7.61
N ILE A 53 -12.02 -2.58 6.92
CA ILE A 53 -11.85 -2.44 5.47
C ILE A 53 -13.18 -2.70 4.77
N GLY A 54 -13.90 -3.75 5.18
CA GLY A 54 -15.23 -4.07 4.66
C GLY A 54 -16.27 -2.96 4.91
N ARG A 55 -16.20 -2.24 6.03
CA ARG A 55 -17.08 -1.09 6.29
C ARG A 55 -16.72 0.12 5.42
N LEU A 56 -15.43 0.33 5.14
CA LEU A 56 -14.97 1.45 4.34
C LEU A 56 -15.24 1.26 2.85
N ALA A 57 -14.87 0.11 2.31
CA ALA A 57 -14.85 -0.14 0.87
C ALA A 57 -15.85 -1.20 0.39
N GLY A 58 -16.63 -1.78 1.30
CA GLY A 58 -17.55 -2.88 1.00
C GLY A 58 -16.87 -4.27 1.07
N PRO A 59 -17.60 -5.33 0.73
CA PRO A 59 -17.07 -6.68 0.69
C PRO A 59 -16.00 -6.81 -0.39
N ALA A 60 -15.03 -7.70 -0.15
CA ALA A 60 -14.01 -7.98 -1.14
C ALA A 60 -14.61 -8.63 -2.39
N GLU A 61 -14.22 -8.14 -3.54
CA GLU A 61 -14.56 -8.74 -4.84
C GLU A 61 -13.82 -10.09 -4.97
N ARG A 62 -14.56 -11.18 -5.14
CA ARG A 62 -13.98 -12.54 -5.17
C ARG A 62 -13.90 -13.16 -6.55
N GLU A 63 -14.58 -12.57 -7.51
CA GLU A 63 -14.63 -13.09 -8.88
C GLU A 63 -13.48 -12.55 -9.74
N ARG A 64 -12.81 -11.49 -9.26
CA ARG A 64 -11.70 -10.81 -9.93
C ARG A 64 -10.44 -10.84 -9.10
N PHE A 65 -9.30 -10.71 -9.74
CA PHE A 65 -8.04 -10.43 -9.04
C PHE A 65 -8.12 -9.05 -8.39
N LEU A 66 -8.08 -9.02 -7.06
CA LEU A 66 -8.34 -7.82 -6.28
C LEU A 66 -7.05 -7.14 -5.85
N ILE A 67 -6.82 -5.93 -6.38
CA ILE A 67 -5.72 -5.05 -5.96
C ILE A 67 -6.25 -4.07 -4.93
N LEU A 68 -5.61 -4.00 -3.76
CA LEU A 68 -5.92 -3.04 -2.71
C LEU A 68 -4.82 -1.97 -2.62
N LEU A 69 -5.21 -0.71 -2.73
CA LEU A 69 -4.36 0.45 -2.46
C LEU A 69 -4.49 0.80 -0.98
N CYS A 70 -3.49 0.42 -0.19
CA CYS A 70 -3.41 0.70 1.24
C CYS A 70 -2.07 1.36 1.54
N HIS A 71 -2.10 2.64 1.95
CA HIS A 71 -0.88 3.43 2.10
C HIS A 71 0.13 2.82 3.08
N SER A 72 -0.32 2.31 4.23
CA SER A 72 0.57 1.73 5.25
C SER A 72 0.72 0.21 5.10
N PRO A 73 1.95 -0.31 4.98
CA PRO A 73 2.20 -1.75 4.89
C PRO A 73 1.98 -2.49 6.21
N LEU A 74 1.83 -1.79 7.34
CA LEU A 74 1.56 -2.39 8.66
C LEU A 74 0.25 -3.18 8.68
N PHE A 75 -0.65 -2.92 7.76
CA PHE A 75 -1.97 -3.53 7.71
C PHE A 75 -2.08 -4.69 6.72
N PHE A 76 -0.96 -5.22 6.24
CA PHE A 76 -0.95 -6.29 5.26
C PHE A 76 -1.78 -7.50 5.69
N ASP A 77 -1.66 -7.93 6.96
CA ASP A 77 -2.43 -9.05 7.49
C ASP A 77 -3.94 -8.81 7.37
N SER A 78 -4.39 -7.61 7.68
CA SER A 78 -5.80 -7.23 7.56
C SER A 78 -6.27 -7.12 6.12
N CYS A 79 -5.41 -6.59 5.24
CA CYS A 79 -5.70 -6.47 3.82
C CYS A 79 -5.90 -7.84 3.16
N ARG A 80 -4.97 -8.80 3.42
CA ARG A 80 -5.08 -10.15 2.88
C ARG A 80 -6.26 -10.94 3.46
N LYS A 81 -6.55 -10.78 4.76
CA LYS A 81 -7.70 -11.42 5.41
C LYS A 81 -9.04 -10.87 4.93
N TRP A 82 -9.11 -9.58 4.60
CA TRP A 82 -10.29 -8.99 3.96
C TRP A 82 -10.52 -9.59 2.57
N GLY A 83 -9.46 -9.91 1.83
CA GLY A 83 -9.57 -10.61 0.55
C GLY A 83 -8.70 -10.07 -0.58
N ALA A 84 -7.84 -9.05 -0.34
CA ALA A 84 -6.93 -8.55 -1.36
C ALA A 84 -5.97 -9.65 -1.85
N ASP A 85 -5.79 -9.76 -3.16
CA ASP A 85 -4.79 -10.64 -3.78
C ASP A 85 -3.44 -9.97 -3.85
N LEU A 86 -3.44 -8.65 -4.13
CA LEU A 86 -2.27 -7.81 -4.15
C LEU A 86 -2.54 -6.52 -3.39
N THR A 87 -1.71 -6.21 -2.39
CA THR A 87 -1.72 -4.91 -1.70
C THR A 87 -0.57 -4.05 -2.20
N LEU A 88 -0.87 -2.82 -2.63
CA LEU A 88 0.14 -1.84 -3.00
C LEU A 88 0.26 -0.82 -1.88
N SER A 89 1.48 -0.66 -1.34
CA SER A 89 1.77 0.18 -0.18
C SER A 89 3.01 1.05 -0.39
N GLY A 90 3.15 2.05 0.47
CA GLY A 90 4.30 2.95 0.50
C GLY A 90 4.66 3.36 1.92
N HIS A 91 4.39 4.61 2.28
CA HIS A 91 4.45 5.23 3.61
C HIS A 91 5.84 5.33 4.24
N PHE A 92 6.62 4.25 4.27
CA PHE A 92 7.92 4.23 4.96
C PHE A 92 9.07 4.78 4.12
N HIS A 93 8.83 5.12 2.86
CA HIS A 93 9.84 5.64 1.93
C HIS A 93 11.11 4.77 1.85
N GLY A 94 11.01 3.49 2.19
CA GLY A 94 12.15 2.57 2.29
C GLY A 94 13.02 2.75 3.53
N GLY A 95 12.60 3.59 4.47
CA GLY A 95 13.38 4.05 5.62
C GLY A 95 14.22 5.31 5.31
N THR A 96 14.44 6.16 6.30
CA THR A 96 15.30 7.36 6.16
C THR A 96 16.74 6.97 5.87
N ILE A 97 17.22 5.92 6.53
CA ILE A 97 18.57 5.34 6.41
C ILE A 97 18.45 3.87 6.04
N ARG A 98 19.16 3.47 4.99
CA ARG A 98 19.30 2.06 4.62
C ARG A 98 20.74 1.61 4.80
N LEU A 99 20.93 0.48 5.46
CA LEU A 99 22.23 -0.19 5.54
C LEU A 99 22.26 -1.37 4.57
N PRO A 100 23.43 -1.62 3.93
CA PRO A 100 23.64 -2.83 3.16
C PRO A 100 23.31 -4.06 4.03
N TYR A 101 22.62 -5.05 3.46
CA TYR A 101 22.19 -6.30 4.10
C TYR A 101 21.12 -6.19 5.20
N LEU A 102 21.01 -5.05 5.90
CA LEU A 102 20.04 -4.84 6.98
C LEU A 102 18.75 -4.14 6.51
N GLY A 103 18.75 -3.55 5.30
CA GLY A 103 17.58 -2.85 4.78
C GLY A 103 17.32 -1.49 5.44
N GLY A 104 16.06 -1.13 5.59
CA GLY A 104 15.64 0.13 6.25
C GLY A 104 15.83 0.05 7.77
N VAL A 105 16.73 0.87 8.31
CA VAL A 105 17.03 0.88 9.75
C VAL A 105 16.00 1.67 10.54
N MET A 106 15.55 2.79 9.99
CA MET A 106 14.64 3.71 10.67
C MET A 106 13.63 4.28 9.68
N THR A 107 12.37 4.25 10.05
CA THR A 107 11.31 4.92 9.29
C THR A 107 11.24 6.41 9.64
N PRO A 108 10.57 7.24 8.84
CA PRO A 108 10.30 8.63 9.18
C PRO A 108 9.55 8.83 10.50
N GLN A 109 8.92 7.77 11.01
CA GLN A 109 8.19 7.75 12.28
C GLN A 109 9.03 7.24 13.45
N PHE A 110 10.37 7.15 13.27
CA PHE A 110 11.30 6.63 14.29
C PHE A 110 11.04 5.18 14.71
N GLN A 111 10.45 4.39 13.83
CA GLN A 111 10.33 2.95 14.04
C GLN A 111 11.56 2.27 13.43
N PHE A 112 12.18 1.37 14.20
CA PHE A 112 13.41 0.71 13.82
C PHE A 112 13.13 -0.72 13.35
N PHE A 113 13.90 -1.15 12.34
CA PHE A 113 13.93 -2.54 11.87
C PHE A 113 12.56 -3.12 11.48
N LEU A 114 11.69 -2.30 10.88
CA LEU A 114 10.41 -2.81 10.38
C LEU A 114 10.64 -3.73 9.18
N PRO A 115 10.03 -4.91 9.18
CA PRO A 115 10.26 -5.91 8.15
C PRO A 115 9.78 -5.47 6.76
N TRP A 116 8.81 -4.57 6.67
CA TRP A 116 8.12 -4.21 5.43
C TRP A 116 8.45 -2.80 4.93
N CYS A 117 9.71 -2.38 5.02
CA CYS A 117 10.09 -1.03 4.60
C CYS A 117 10.10 -0.83 3.09
N ALA A 118 10.40 -1.85 2.30
CA ALA A 118 10.35 -1.84 0.83
C ALA A 118 10.57 -3.26 0.29
N GLY A 119 9.95 -3.59 -0.82
CA GLY A 119 10.09 -4.87 -1.51
C GLY A 119 8.76 -5.57 -1.76
N THR A 120 8.84 -6.83 -2.14
CA THR A 120 7.69 -7.70 -2.34
C THR A 120 7.63 -8.72 -1.22
N PHE A 121 6.45 -8.91 -0.68
CA PHE A 121 6.16 -9.82 0.43
C PHE A 121 5.01 -10.73 0.03
N GLU A 122 5.06 -11.97 0.50
CA GLU A 122 4.01 -12.96 0.25
C GLU A 122 3.62 -13.62 1.56
N GLU A 123 2.34 -13.79 1.78
CA GLU A 123 1.80 -14.55 2.89
C GLU A 123 0.48 -15.22 2.49
N SER A 124 0.45 -16.55 2.60
CA SER A 124 -0.73 -17.37 2.27
C SER A 124 -1.24 -17.17 0.84
N GLY A 125 -0.33 -17.05 -0.15
CA GLY A 125 -0.66 -16.84 -1.55
C GLY A 125 -1.20 -15.44 -1.88
N LYS A 126 -1.07 -14.49 -0.94
CA LYS A 126 -1.40 -13.07 -1.13
C LYS A 126 -0.13 -12.25 -1.09
N TYR A 127 -0.10 -11.18 -1.88
CA TYR A 127 1.10 -10.40 -2.10
C TYR A 127 0.96 -8.97 -1.59
N MET A 128 2.06 -8.40 -1.14
CA MET A 128 2.18 -6.96 -0.91
C MET A 128 3.44 -6.43 -1.57
N ILE A 129 3.32 -5.31 -2.24
CA ILE A 129 4.45 -4.56 -2.79
C ILE A 129 4.54 -3.22 -2.06
N VAL A 130 5.70 -2.95 -1.47
CA VAL A 130 5.98 -1.70 -0.78
C VAL A 130 7.01 -0.91 -1.57
N SER A 131 6.58 0.24 -2.12
CA SER A 131 7.45 1.15 -2.85
C SER A 131 8.19 2.09 -1.90
N ARG A 132 9.44 2.41 -2.25
CA ARG A 132 10.20 3.48 -1.61
C ARG A 132 9.71 4.88 -2.03
N GLY A 133 8.90 4.97 -3.07
CA GLY A 133 8.38 6.21 -3.61
C GLY A 133 9.46 7.13 -4.19
N LEU A 134 9.03 8.24 -4.76
CA LEU A 134 9.90 9.25 -5.38
C LEU A 134 10.19 10.43 -4.44
N GLY A 135 9.25 10.76 -3.55
CA GLY A 135 9.35 11.89 -2.63
C GLY A 135 10.16 11.61 -1.37
N THR A 136 10.43 12.66 -0.61
CA THR A 136 11.00 12.62 0.75
C THR A 136 9.91 12.91 1.78
N HIS A 137 10.18 12.63 3.04
CA HIS A 137 9.31 12.98 4.17
C HIS A 137 9.79 14.29 4.84
N SER A 138 9.38 14.53 6.07
CA SER A 138 9.68 15.74 6.87
C SER A 138 11.16 16.14 6.90
N ILE A 139 12.06 15.19 6.77
CA ILE A 139 13.51 15.42 6.61
C ILE A 139 13.88 15.02 5.19
N ASN A 140 14.33 15.98 4.38
CA ASN A 140 14.71 15.76 2.97
C ASN A 140 16.04 15.02 2.83
N ILE A 141 16.26 13.95 3.59
CA ILE A 141 17.47 13.15 3.56
C ILE A 141 17.11 11.70 3.24
N ARG A 142 17.76 11.17 2.20
CA ARG A 142 17.76 9.74 1.86
C ARG A 142 19.18 9.24 1.84
N LEU A 143 19.60 8.48 2.85
CA LEU A 143 20.93 7.91 2.90
C LEU A 143 20.90 6.46 2.39
N ASN A 144 21.64 6.19 1.31
CA ASN A 144 21.64 4.89 0.60
C ASN A 144 20.23 4.39 0.16
N ASN A 145 19.28 5.29 0.03
CA ASN A 145 17.90 5.00 -0.27
C ASN A 145 17.42 5.79 -1.50
N LYS A 146 17.78 5.31 -2.69
CA LYS A 146 17.42 5.96 -3.96
C LYS A 146 15.88 5.94 -4.15
N PRO A 147 15.30 7.01 -4.76
CA PRO A 147 13.91 6.99 -5.23
C PRO A 147 13.62 5.76 -6.09
N GLN A 148 12.40 5.25 -6.02
CA GLN A 148 12.01 4.02 -6.72
C GLN A 148 10.65 4.18 -7.39
N LEU A 149 10.59 3.88 -8.68
CA LEU A 149 9.39 3.54 -9.41
C LEU A 149 9.32 2.01 -9.49
N VAL A 150 8.18 1.45 -9.11
CA VAL A 150 7.93 0.00 -9.21
C VAL A 150 6.99 -0.23 -10.39
N VAL A 151 7.39 -1.10 -11.31
CA VAL A 151 6.56 -1.59 -12.41
C VAL A 151 6.11 -2.99 -12.06
N VAL A 152 4.83 -3.28 -12.20
CA VAL A 152 4.22 -4.57 -11.89
C VAL A 152 3.52 -5.09 -13.14
N ASP A 153 3.97 -6.23 -13.63
CA ASP A 153 3.33 -6.94 -14.73
C ASP A 153 2.42 -8.03 -14.17
N LEU A 154 1.13 -7.93 -14.46
CA LEU A 154 0.15 -8.95 -14.09
C LEU A 154 -0.04 -9.89 -15.29
N ILE A 155 0.34 -11.13 -15.11
CA ILE A 155 0.26 -12.15 -16.18
C ILE A 155 -0.82 -13.16 -15.79
N ARG A 156 -1.79 -13.36 -16.68
CA ARG A 156 -2.78 -14.41 -16.50
C ARG A 156 -2.10 -15.77 -16.68
N CYS A 157 -2.06 -16.57 -15.63
CA CYS A 157 -1.62 -17.95 -15.71
C CYS A 157 -2.80 -18.78 -16.24
N SER A 158 -2.69 -19.33 -17.46
CA SER A 158 -3.60 -20.37 -17.93
C SER A 158 -3.36 -21.60 -17.08
N ARG A 159 -4.32 -21.98 -16.23
CA ARG A 159 -4.27 -23.33 -15.63
C ARG A 159 -4.35 -24.31 -16.79
N THR A 160 -3.24 -24.96 -17.13
CA THR A 160 -3.29 -26.19 -17.89
C THR A 160 -4.01 -27.21 -17.00
N LEU A 161 -5.22 -27.60 -17.40
CA LEU A 161 -5.98 -28.68 -16.79
C LEU A 161 -5.28 -30.00 -17.05
#